data_3e90f0db47d6d29d1be348e17f4b565e
#
_entry.id   3e90f0db47d6d29d1be348e17f4b565e
#
_cell.length_a   1.000
_cell.length_b   1.000
_cell.length_c   1.000
_cell.angle_alpha   90.00
_cell.angle_beta   90.00
_cell.angle_gamma   90.00
#
_symmetry.space_group_name_H-M   'P 1'
#
loop_
_entity.id
_entity.type
_entity.pdbx_description
1 polymer ?
#
loop_
_entity_poly.entity_id
_entity_poly.type
_entity_poly.pdbx_seq_one_letter_code
_entity_poly.pdbx_strand_id
1 'polypeptide(L)'
;MRAFLDKKFLLIIILITSCNQTADINSNLGDESEKIIEAIFEIPIILEDEFKQENNLDDWSEFIRLEYNILALANSISGYLENDFNYISETLNSLGNNSDDILGSEFQLYQDRLEIKGRMKLLNIQIQKTKLNIKDWDKKKGLEELDKIFVFFNYTVQTIRSISNNNLID
;
A
#
# COMPACT_ATOMS: atom_id res chain seq x y z
N MET A 1 4.35 -47.45 45.83
CA MET A 1 3.32 -46.49 45.31
C MET A 1 3.99 -45.14 44.95
N ARG A 2 4.99 -45.15 44.04
CA ARG A 2 5.80 -43.94 43.69
C ARG A 2 6.30 -43.91 42.24
N ALA A 3 5.58 -44.42 41.29
CA ALA A 3 6.07 -44.45 39.92
C ALA A 3 5.03 -44.14 38.82
N PHE A 4 3.80 -43.76 39.18
CA PHE A 4 2.74 -43.58 38.18
C PHE A 4 2.30 -42.15 37.96
N LEU A 5 2.81 -41.21 38.76
CA LEU A 5 2.40 -39.79 38.65
C LEU A 5 3.28 -38.98 37.67
N ASP A 6 4.53 -39.46 37.46
CA ASP A 6 5.51 -38.62 36.73
C ASP A 6 5.35 -38.66 35.21
N LYS A 7 4.78 -39.72 34.63
CA LYS A 7 4.64 -39.81 33.16
C LYS A 7 3.51 -38.98 32.60
N LYS A 8 2.42 -38.82 33.32
CA LYS A 8 1.29 -37.97 32.84
C LYS A 8 1.56 -36.48 33.00
N PHE A 9 2.34 -36.12 34.01
CA PHE A 9 2.74 -34.71 34.22
C PHE A 9 3.77 -34.25 33.20
N LEU A 10 4.70 -35.13 32.81
CA LEU A 10 5.70 -34.83 31.77
C LEU A 10 5.06 -34.62 30.40
N LEU A 11 4.00 -35.36 30.08
CA LEU A 11 3.30 -35.25 28.79
C LEU A 11 2.48 -33.94 28.69
N ILE A 12 1.97 -33.43 29.80
CA ILE A 12 1.26 -32.13 29.84
C ILE A 12 2.24 -30.98 29.70
N ILE A 13 3.43 -31.06 30.29
CA ILE A 13 4.46 -30.01 30.17
C ILE A 13 5.00 -29.92 28.73
N ILE A 14 5.16 -31.04 28.01
CA ILE A 14 5.60 -31.06 26.61
C ILE A 14 4.53 -30.41 25.68
N LEU A 15 3.24 -30.61 26.00
CA LEU A 15 2.16 -29.99 25.20
C LEU A 15 2.06 -28.47 25.42
N ILE A 16 2.36 -27.99 26.63
CA ILE A 16 2.31 -26.55 26.93
C ILE A 16 3.52 -25.82 26.32
N THR A 17 4.70 -26.44 26.32
CA THR A 17 5.89 -25.84 25.67
C THR A 17 5.80 -25.84 24.14
N SER A 18 5.09 -26.81 23.53
CA SER A 18 4.87 -26.85 22.09
C SER A 18 3.90 -25.75 21.60
N CYS A 19 2.91 -25.36 22.41
CA CYS A 19 2.01 -24.26 22.06
C CYS A 19 2.68 -22.87 22.18
N ASN A 20 3.63 -22.68 23.09
CA ASN A 20 4.31 -21.39 23.23
C ASN A 20 5.35 -21.15 22.12
N GLN A 21 5.98 -22.20 21.59
CA GLN A 21 6.94 -22.04 20.50
C GLN A 21 6.30 -21.65 19.15
N THR A 22 5.05 -22.07 18.91
CA THR A 22 4.33 -21.65 17.68
C THR A 22 3.82 -20.21 17.74
N ALA A 23 3.56 -19.67 18.94
CA ALA A 23 3.15 -18.27 19.10
C ALA A 23 4.33 -17.30 18.91
N ASP A 24 5.52 -17.67 19.40
CA ASP A 24 6.73 -16.83 19.27
C ASP A 24 7.29 -16.83 17.83
N ILE A 25 7.12 -17.91 17.07
CA ILE A 25 7.57 -17.96 15.67
C ILE A 25 6.69 -17.07 14.78
N ASN A 26 5.39 -17.02 15.03
CA ASN A 26 4.48 -16.17 14.26
C ASN A 26 4.63 -14.68 14.61
N SER A 27 4.95 -14.32 15.85
CA SER A 27 5.19 -12.93 16.23
C SER A 27 6.51 -12.39 15.66
N ASN A 28 7.53 -13.21 15.55
CA ASN A 28 8.81 -12.81 14.96
C ASN A 28 8.74 -12.69 13.42
N LEU A 29 7.96 -13.54 12.75
CA LEU A 29 7.76 -13.45 11.30
C LEU A 29 6.97 -12.19 10.90
N GLY A 30 6.01 -11.76 11.71
CA GLY A 30 5.29 -10.51 11.51
C GLY A 30 6.21 -9.29 11.63
N ASP A 31 7.02 -9.22 12.66
CA ASP A 31 7.92 -8.10 12.93
C ASP A 31 9.09 -8.01 11.90
N GLU A 32 9.60 -9.15 11.41
CA GLU A 32 10.59 -9.15 10.33
C GLU A 32 9.99 -8.77 8.96
N SER A 33 8.78 -9.22 8.64
CA SER A 33 8.12 -8.85 7.39
C SER A 33 7.74 -7.36 7.36
N GLU A 34 7.27 -6.78 8.46
CA GLU A 34 7.03 -5.35 8.57
C GLU A 34 8.32 -4.54 8.39
N LYS A 35 9.43 -4.94 9.02
CA LYS A 35 10.73 -4.27 8.85
C LYS A 35 11.28 -4.38 7.42
N ILE A 36 11.04 -5.48 6.74
CA ILE A 36 11.43 -5.66 5.34
C ILE A 36 10.57 -4.74 4.44
N ILE A 37 9.28 -4.64 4.72
CA ILE A 37 8.38 -3.76 3.98
C ILE A 37 8.80 -2.30 4.14
N GLU A 38 9.01 -1.82 5.37
CA GLU A 38 9.46 -0.45 5.64
C GLU A 38 10.84 -0.11 5.03
N ALA A 39 11.72 -1.11 4.88
CA ALA A 39 13.05 -0.92 4.30
C ALA A 39 13.09 -0.91 2.76
N ILE A 40 12.06 -1.44 2.11
CA ILE A 40 12.02 -1.65 0.65
C ILE A 40 11.04 -0.70 -0.04
N PHE A 41 9.97 -0.28 0.63
CA PHE A 41 8.91 0.51 0.03
C PHE A 41 8.93 1.97 0.45
N GLU A 42 8.71 2.83 -0.53
CA GLU A 42 8.42 4.23 -0.22
C GLU A 42 7.03 4.33 0.42
N ILE A 43 6.98 4.98 1.60
CA ILE A 43 5.72 5.16 2.33
C ILE A 43 4.85 6.15 1.55
N PRO A 44 3.57 5.81 1.25
CA PRO A 44 2.68 6.74 0.58
C PRO A 44 2.43 8.00 1.41
N ILE A 45 2.62 9.17 0.79
CA ILE A 45 2.34 10.46 1.40
C ILE A 45 0.87 10.79 1.17
N ILE A 46 0.09 10.89 2.25
CA ILE A 46 -1.32 11.29 2.20
C ILE A 46 -1.42 12.77 2.50
N LEU A 47 -2.31 13.46 1.79
CA LEU A 47 -2.58 14.88 2.05
C LEU A 47 -3.37 15.02 3.35
N GLU A 48 -2.94 15.95 4.20
CA GLU A 48 -3.63 16.30 5.44
C GLU A 48 -5.01 16.89 5.12
N ASP A 49 -6.01 16.60 5.97
CA ASP A 49 -7.39 17.07 5.74
C ASP A 49 -7.48 18.61 5.76
N GLU A 50 -6.71 19.27 6.61
CA GLU A 50 -6.60 20.74 6.64
C GLU A 50 -6.09 21.27 5.29
N PHE A 51 -5.03 20.67 4.74
CA PHE A 51 -4.51 21.04 3.41
C PHE A 51 -5.55 20.83 2.30
N LYS A 52 -6.31 19.74 2.36
CA LYS A 52 -7.37 19.44 1.39
C LYS A 52 -8.46 20.51 1.42
N GLN A 53 -8.93 20.89 2.62
CA GLN A 53 -9.95 21.92 2.80
C GLN A 53 -9.48 23.30 2.33
N GLU A 54 -8.28 23.71 2.71
CA GLU A 54 -7.71 25.02 2.31
C GLU A 54 -7.53 25.16 0.81
N ASN A 55 -7.36 24.05 0.09
CA ASN A 55 -7.11 24.01 -1.34
C ASN A 55 -8.28 23.45 -2.16
N ASN A 56 -9.46 23.29 -1.56
CA ASN A 56 -10.68 22.73 -2.18
C ASN A 56 -10.44 21.36 -2.85
N LEU A 57 -9.58 20.52 -2.24
CA LEU A 57 -9.31 19.15 -2.71
C LEU A 57 -10.29 18.14 -2.13
N ASP A 58 -11.02 18.50 -1.09
CA ASP A 58 -12.08 17.70 -0.47
C ASP A 58 -13.25 17.44 -1.43
N ASP A 59 -13.46 18.32 -2.41
CA ASP A 59 -14.41 18.12 -3.50
C ASP A 59 -13.89 17.19 -4.63
N TRP A 60 -12.58 16.84 -4.63
CA TRP A 60 -12.01 15.95 -5.62
C TRP A 60 -12.10 14.49 -5.18
N SER A 61 -13.32 13.97 -5.21
CA SER A 61 -13.69 12.64 -4.72
C SER A 61 -12.87 11.49 -5.35
N GLU A 62 -12.51 11.63 -6.62
CA GLU A 62 -11.71 10.65 -7.35
C GLU A 62 -10.28 10.58 -6.80
N PHE A 63 -9.68 11.71 -6.43
CA PHE A 63 -8.35 11.75 -5.84
C PHE A 63 -8.35 11.19 -4.41
N ILE A 64 -9.36 11.54 -3.60
CA ILE A 64 -9.53 10.95 -2.26
C ILE A 64 -9.65 9.43 -2.34
N ARG A 65 -10.43 8.92 -3.30
CA ARG A 65 -10.54 7.48 -3.55
C ARG A 65 -9.21 6.86 -3.98
N LEU A 66 -8.40 7.60 -4.76
CA LEU A 66 -7.05 7.17 -5.14
C LEU A 66 -6.16 6.99 -3.90
N GLU A 67 -6.16 7.95 -2.97
CA GLU A 67 -5.43 7.84 -1.70
C GLU A 67 -5.83 6.59 -0.92
N TYR A 68 -7.13 6.30 -0.77
CA TYR A 68 -7.61 5.08 -0.11
C TYR A 68 -7.14 3.80 -0.81
N ASN A 69 -7.17 3.76 -2.13
CA ASN A 69 -6.74 2.61 -2.90
C ASN A 69 -5.20 2.42 -2.80
N ILE A 70 -4.42 3.49 -2.72
CA ILE A 70 -2.97 3.43 -2.49
C ILE A 70 -2.66 2.87 -1.10
N LEU A 71 -3.39 3.29 -0.06
CA LEU A 71 -3.25 2.72 1.28
C LEU A 71 -3.66 1.24 1.32
N ALA A 72 -4.74 0.87 0.63
CA ALA A 72 -5.15 -0.53 0.49
C ALA A 72 -4.08 -1.37 -0.22
N LEU A 73 -3.41 -0.80 -1.24
CA LEU A 73 -2.29 -1.46 -1.91
C LEU A 73 -1.12 -1.68 -0.96
N ALA A 74 -0.74 -0.68 -0.16
CA ALA A 74 0.31 -0.82 0.84
C ALA A 74 0.01 -1.95 1.83
N ASN A 75 -1.24 -2.03 2.31
CA ASN A 75 -1.69 -3.08 3.22
C ASN A 75 -1.75 -4.48 2.56
N SER A 76 -1.83 -4.56 1.23
CA SER A 76 -1.90 -5.84 0.52
C SER A 76 -0.54 -6.51 0.29
N ILE A 77 0.57 -5.81 0.56
CA ILE A 77 1.92 -6.28 0.26
C ILE A 77 2.31 -7.49 1.10
N SER A 78 1.89 -7.54 2.37
CA SER A 78 2.15 -8.70 3.24
C SER A 78 1.53 -9.98 2.67
N GLY A 79 0.28 -9.92 2.20
CA GLY A 79 -0.37 -11.05 1.52
C GLY A 79 0.35 -11.46 0.23
N TYR A 80 0.81 -10.49 -0.55
CA TYR A 80 1.62 -10.76 -1.74
C TYR A 80 2.92 -11.50 -1.41
N LEU A 81 3.59 -11.14 -0.32
CA LEU A 81 4.77 -11.84 0.18
C LEU A 81 4.47 -13.30 0.58
N GLU A 82 3.26 -13.58 1.04
CA GLU A 82 2.76 -14.91 1.41
C GLU A 82 2.18 -15.70 0.21
N ASN A 83 2.29 -15.18 -1.02
CA ASN A 83 1.72 -15.72 -2.26
C ASN A 83 0.18 -15.63 -2.37
N ASP A 84 -0.47 -14.77 -1.62
CA ASP A 84 -1.87 -14.41 -1.85
C ASP A 84 -1.97 -13.32 -2.93
N PHE A 85 -2.21 -13.76 -4.16
CA PHE A 85 -2.34 -12.87 -5.31
C PHE A 85 -3.76 -12.29 -5.48
N ASN A 86 -4.75 -12.78 -4.75
CA ASN A 86 -6.13 -12.37 -4.98
C ASN A 86 -6.35 -10.95 -4.51
N TYR A 87 -6.02 -10.66 -3.26
CA TYR A 87 -6.24 -9.36 -2.67
C TYR A 87 -5.46 -8.25 -3.39
N ILE A 88 -4.17 -8.47 -3.68
CA ILE A 88 -3.37 -7.48 -4.42
C ILE A 88 -3.89 -7.25 -5.84
N SER A 89 -4.39 -8.31 -6.51
CA SER A 89 -4.96 -8.19 -7.85
C SER A 89 -6.25 -7.39 -7.85
N GLU A 90 -7.13 -7.59 -6.87
CA GLU A 90 -8.36 -6.82 -6.69
C GLU A 90 -8.05 -5.35 -6.39
N THR A 91 -7.08 -5.10 -5.51
CA THR A 91 -6.64 -3.74 -5.17
C THR A 91 -6.05 -3.02 -6.38
N LEU A 92 -5.20 -3.68 -7.18
CA LEU A 92 -4.65 -3.12 -8.41
C LEU A 92 -5.74 -2.86 -9.47
N ASN A 93 -6.78 -3.70 -9.54
CA ASN A 93 -7.92 -3.45 -10.41
C ASN A 93 -8.70 -2.20 -9.99
N SER A 94 -9.01 -2.07 -8.70
CA SER A 94 -9.69 -0.90 -8.15
C SER A 94 -8.88 0.38 -8.37
N LEU A 95 -7.58 0.32 -8.12
CA LEU A 95 -6.65 1.43 -8.31
C LEU A 95 -6.54 1.83 -9.80
N GLY A 96 -6.48 0.84 -10.71
CA GLY A 96 -6.46 1.07 -12.14
C GLY A 96 -7.71 1.76 -12.65
N ASN A 97 -8.89 1.28 -12.28
CA ASN A 97 -10.16 1.89 -12.64
C ASN A 97 -10.26 3.34 -12.13
N ASN A 98 -9.89 3.55 -10.86
CA ASN A 98 -9.92 4.88 -10.27
C ASN A 98 -8.96 5.87 -10.94
N SER A 99 -7.76 5.44 -11.30
CA SER A 99 -6.81 6.30 -12.02
C SER A 99 -7.27 6.63 -13.45
N ASP A 100 -7.96 5.70 -14.12
CA ASP A 100 -8.61 5.95 -15.40
C ASP A 100 -9.77 6.95 -15.26
N ASP A 101 -10.60 6.82 -14.21
CA ASP A 101 -11.70 7.76 -13.90
C ASP A 101 -11.16 9.18 -13.71
N ILE A 102 -10.06 9.35 -12.95
CA ILE A 102 -9.42 10.67 -12.77
C ILE A 102 -8.97 11.25 -14.11
N LEU A 103 -8.31 10.45 -14.95
CA LEU A 103 -7.83 10.95 -16.24
C LEU A 103 -8.94 11.20 -17.25
N GLY A 104 -10.09 10.56 -17.11
CA GLY A 104 -11.28 10.75 -17.93
C GLY A 104 -12.20 11.87 -17.45
N SER A 105 -12.06 12.33 -16.20
CA SER A 105 -12.85 13.43 -15.63
C SER A 105 -12.33 14.81 -16.04
N GLU A 106 -13.20 15.81 -15.94
CA GLU A 106 -12.76 17.21 -16.03
C GLU A 106 -12.02 17.58 -14.75
N PHE A 107 -10.75 17.98 -14.90
CA PHE A 107 -9.96 18.51 -13.80
C PHE A 107 -10.49 19.90 -13.43
N GLN A 108 -10.70 20.12 -12.14
CA GLN A 108 -11.15 21.44 -11.67
C GLN A 108 -9.98 22.44 -11.64
N LEU A 109 -10.26 23.69 -12.00
CA LEU A 109 -9.39 24.88 -11.89
C LEU A 109 -7.86 24.61 -11.85
N TYR A 110 -7.23 24.72 -10.66
CA TYR A 110 -5.77 24.58 -10.55
C TYR A 110 -5.28 23.14 -10.75
N GLN A 111 -6.14 22.13 -10.54
CA GLN A 111 -5.84 20.72 -10.78
C GLN A 111 -5.66 20.44 -12.29
N ASP A 112 -6.18 21.30 -13.17
CA ASP A 112 -6.02 21.23 -14.62
C ASP A 112 -4.60 21.59 -15.11
N ARG A 113 -3.65 21.73 -14.19
CA ARG A 113 -2.26 21.98 -14.52
C ARG A 113 -1.63 20.79 -15.26
N LEU A 114 -0.86 21.08 -16.31
CA LEU A 114 -0.18 20.07 -17.12
C LEU A 114 0.75 19.20 -16.30
N GLU A 115 1.35 19.75 -15.25
CA GLU A 115 2.25 19.04 -14.33
C GLU A 115 1.51 17.96 -13.57
N ILE A 116 0.33 18.27 -13.00
CA ILE A 116 -0.50 17.30 -12.26
C ILE A 116 -0.99 16.21 -13.21
N LYS A 117 -1.55 16.61 -14.37
CA LYS A 117 -1.98 15.64 -15.39
C LYS A 117 -0.85 14.75 -15.87
N GLY A 118 0.34 15.29 -16.05
CA GLY A 118 1.53 14.53 -16.44
C GLY A 118 1.90 13.50 -15.39
N ARG A 119 1.89 13.87 -14.10
CA ARG A 119 2.16 12.95 -12.98
C ARG A 119 1.09 11.85 -12.87
N MET A 120 -0.18 12.22 -12.97
CA MET A 120 -1.30 11.27 -12.96
C MET A 120 -1.19 10.25 -14.11
N LYS A 121 -0.80 10.68 -15.32
CA LYS A 121 -0.58 9.76 -16.44
C LYS A 121 0.54 8.78 -16.18
N LEU A 122 1.67 9.23 -15.60
CA LEU A 122 2.79 8.35 -15.27
C LEU A 122 2.39 7.33 -14.19
N LEU A 123 1.67 7.77 -13.17
CA LEU A 123 1.13 6.90 -12.14
C LEU A 123 0.19 5.85 -12.74
N ASN A 124 -0.76 6.27 -13.60
CA ASN A 124 -1.68 5.35 -14.26
C ASN A 124 -0.94 4.31 -15.12
N ILE A 125 0.04 4.73 -15.93
CA ILE A 125 0.85 3.81 -16.74
C ILE A 125 1.51 2.74 -15.85
N GLN A 126 2.07 3.14 -14.71
CA GLN A 126 2.71 2.20 -13.79
C GLN A 126 1.69 1.25 -13.17
N ILE A 127 0.53 1.75 -12.74
CA ILE A 127 -0.56 0.92 -12.20
C ILE A 127 -1.01 -0.12 -13.23
N GLN A 128 -1.34 0.30 -14.46
CA GLN A 128 -1.80 -0.60 -15.51
C GLN A 128 -0.75 -1.66 -15.87
N LYS A 129 0.53 -1.24 -15.96
CA LYS A 129 1.65 -2.16 -16.18
C LYS A 129 1.74 -3.22 -15.09
N THR A 130 1.66 -2.80 -13.83
CA THR A 130 1.77 -3.70 -12.66
C THR A 130 0.57 -4.64 -12.61
N LYS A 131 -0.66 -4.11 -12.79
CA LYS A 131 -1.90 -4.88 -12.83
C LYS A 131 -1.84 -6.02 -13.85
N LEU A 132 -1.32 -5.76 -15.05
CA LEU A 132 -1.26 -6.75 -16.13
C LEU A 132 -0.22 -7.84 -15.88
N ASN A 133 0.85 -7.56 -15.18
CA ASN A 133 2.02 -8.43 -15.14
C ASN A 133 2.37 -8.97 -13.74
N ILE A 134 1.71 -8.52 -12.67
CA ILE A 134 2.09 -8.86 -11.28
C ILE A 134 2.11 -10.37 -11.00
N LYS A 135 1.28 -11.14 -11.70
CA LYS A 135 1.19 -12.60 -11.55
C LYS A 135 2.31 -13.35 -12.29
N ASP A 136 2.86 -12.72 -13.34
CA ASP A 136 3.87 -13.33 -14.22
C ASP A 136 5.30 -13.00 -13.77
N TRP A 137 5.47 -11.99 -12.93
CA TRP A 137 6.77 -11.59 -12.41
C TRP A 137 7.18 -12.43 -11.21
N ASP A 138 8.50 -12.63 -11.05
CA ASP A 138 9.03 -13.08 -9.78
C ASP A 138 8.75 -12.05 -8.66
N LYS A 139 8.82 -12.51 -7.41
CA LYS A 139 8.52 -11.66 -6.25
C LYS A 139 9.34 -10.38 -6.20
N LYS A 140 10.64 -10.48 -6.47
CA LYS A 140 11.54 -9.33 -6.41
C LYS A 140 11.11 -8.27 -7.43
N LYS A 141 10.86 -8.68 -8.66
CA LYS A 141 10.37 -7.79 -9.71
C LYS A 141 9.01 -7.20 -9.39
N GLY A 142 8.09 -8.03 -8.86
CA GLY A 142 6.78 -7.58 -8.43
C GLY A 142 6.86 -6.49 -7.36
N LEU A 143 7.69 -6.67 -6.33
CA LEU A 143 7.92 -5.69 -5.28
C LEU A 143 8.53 -4.38 -5.82
N GLU A 144 9.53 -4.46 -6.69
CA GLU A 144 10.12 -3.29 -7.34
C GLU A 144 9.11 -2.48 -8.15
N GLU A 145 8.18 -3.14 -8.82
CA GLU A 145 7.17 -2.46 -9.64
C GLU A 145 5.99 -1.93 -8.79
N LEU A 146 5.68 -2.57 -7.67
CA LEU A 146 4.74 -2.04 -6.66
C LEU A 146 5.30 -0.77 -6.01
N ASP A 147 6.58 -0.78 -5.60
CA ASP A 147 7.24 0.39 -5.04
C ASP A 147 7.18 1.62 -5.97
N LYS A 148 7.37 1.42 -7.27
CA LYS A 148 7.23 2.51 -8.25
C LYS A 148 5.85 3.15 -8.27
N ILE A 149 4.79 2.43 -7.91
CA ILE A 149 3.46 3.03 -7.78
C ILE A 149 3.48 4.06 -6.64
N PHE A 150 4.06 3.72 -5.49
CA PHE A 150 4.17 4.64 -4.36
C PHE A 150 5.06 5.84 -4.68
N VAL A 151 6.20 5.61 -5.33
CA VAL A 151 7.10 6.69 -5.80
C VAL A 151 6.35 7.68 -6.71
N PHE A 152 5.63 7.19 -7.72
CA PHE A 152 4.88 8.07 -8.64
C PHE A 152 3.69 8.74 -7.96
N PHE A 153 3.01 8.06 -7.03
CA PHE A 153 1.98 8.67 -6.22
C PHE A 153 2.54 9.82 -5.38
N ASN A 154 3.64 9.58 -4.66
CA ASN A 154 4.30 10.60 -3.85
C ASN A 154 4.74 11.81 -4.67
N TYR A 155 5.28 11.61 -5.87
CA TYR A 155 5.58 12.71 -6.79
C TYR A 155 4.32 13.48 -7.21
N THR A 156 3.19 12.81 -7.38
CA THR A 156 1.91 13.46 -7.69
C THR A 156 1.47 14.35 -6.52
N VAL A 157 1.48 13.83 -5.29
CA VAL A 157 1.14 14.57 -4.07
C VAL A 157 2.05 15.77 -3.87
N GLN A 158 3.37 15.60 -4.02
CA GLN A 158 4.34 16.69 -3.90
C GLN A 158 4.11 17.78 -4.95
N THR A 159 3.73 17.40 -6.18
CA THR A 159 3.39 18.35 -7.24
C THR A 159 2.14 19.15 -6.88
N ILE A 160 1.10 18.51 -6.35
CA ILE A 160 -0.12 19.17 -5.87
C ILE A 160 0.24 20.17 -4.77
N ARG A 161 0.99 19.77 -3.75
CA ARG A 161 1.45 20.66 -2.66
C ARG A 161 2.24 21.86 -3.17
N SER A 162 3.17 21.64 -4.10
CA SER A 162 4.00 22.71 -4.65
C SER A 162 3.18 23.75 -5.41
N ILE A 163 2.20 23.32 -6.21
CA ILE A 163 1.34 24.21 -6.98
C ILE A 163 0.41 24.98 -6.06
N SER A 164 -0.18 24.34 -5.05
CA SER A 164 -1.05 25.02 -4.08
C SER A 164 -0.31 26.09 -3.30
N ASN A 165 0.89 25.80 -2.81
CA ASN A 165 1.70 26.78 -2.09
C ASN A 165 2.09 28.00 -2.93
N ASN A 166 2.30 27.82 -4.25
CA ASN A 166 2.64 28.90 -5.15
C ASN A 166 1.43 29.80 -5.48
N ASN A 167 0.21 29.25 -5.45
CA ASN A 167 -1.00 30.02 -5.68
C ASN A 167 -1.42 30.92 -4.49
N LEU A 168 -0.84 30.72 -3.31
CA LEU A 168 -1.08 31.56 -2.12
C LEU A 168 -0.20 32.82 -2.11
N ILE A 169 0.70 33.00 -3.07
CA ILE A 169 1.69 34.10 -3.11
C ILE A 169 1.30 35.17 -4.14
N ASP A 170 0.33 34.91 -5.01
CA ASP A 170 -0.22 35.83 -6.01
C ASP A 170 -1.56 36.45 -5.54
#